data_1d91dcfc47d2eaa9b08fe0cbc9393845
#
_entry.id   1d91dcfc47d2eaa9b08fe0cbc9393845
#
_cell.length_a   1.000
_cell.length_b   1.000
_cell.length_c   1.000
_cell.angle_alpha   90.00
_cell.angle_beta   90.00
_cell.angle_gamma   90.00
#
_symmetry.space_group_name_H-M   'P 1'
#
loop_
_entity.id
_entity.type
_entity.pdbx_description
1 polymer ?
#
loop_
_entity_poly.entity_id
_entity_poly.type
_entity_poly.pdbx_seq_one_letter_code
_entity_poly.pdbx_strand_id
1 'polypeptide(L)'
;MSILEKIFKNKKGPSEIPEPQKPVFPKIIQNEPVITHAKAILYDGKMYDTSKATKLFTTSEDKRCFIDESVCRVYFMTANGRYFSARETTRHGKECKLLENIEVHTRNIYYSDLRVEAEVVVKAMIGKRDIELYKQLFGEVEEA
;
A
#
# COMPACT_ATOMS: atom_id res chain seq x y z
N MET A 1 -22.34 57.31 36.54
CA MET A 1 -21.22 56.59 35.93
C MET A 1 -20.25 57.58 35.31
N SER A 2 -19.01 57.46 35.68
CA SER A 2 -17.95 58.25 35.07
C SER A 2 -17.68 57.82 33.63
N ILE A 3 -17.21 58.70 32.83
CA ILE A 3 -16.83 58.42 31.44
C ILE A 3 -15.74 57.31 31.39
N LEU A 4 -14.89 57.26 32.41
CA LEU A 4 -13.85 56.25 32.56
C LEU A 4 -14.40 54.82 32.71
N GLU A 5 -15.48 54.68 33.48
CA GLU A 5 -16.11 53.35 33.67
C GLU A 5 -16.78 52.85 32.40
N LYS A 6 -17.36 53.73 31.60
CA LYS A 6 -17.93 53.38 30.30
C LYS A 6 -16.83 52.91 29.30
N ILE A 7 -15.69 53.58 29.34
CA ILE A 7 -14.54 53.22 28.49
C ILE A 7 -13.99 51.86 28.90
N PHE A 8 -13.86 51.57 30.17
CA PHE A 8 -13.40 50.26 30.65
C PHE A 8 -14.37 49.14 30.34
N LYS A 9 -15.68 49.34 30.43
CA LYS A 9 -16.68 48.34 30.06
C LYS A 9 -16.63 48.05 28.55
N ASN A 10 -16.46 49.04 27.72
CA ASN A 10 -16.36 48.86 26.27
C ASN A 10 -15.05 48.22 25.83
N LYS A 11 -14.00 48.32 26.62
CA LYS A 11 -12.71 47.65 26.33
C LYS A 11 -12.69 46.17 26.74
N LYS A 12 -13.51 45.79 27.70
CA LYS A 12 -13.55 44.39 28.16
C LYS A 12 -14.32 43.46 27.22
N GLY A 13 -15.30 43.93 26.47
CA GLY A 13 -16.07 43.13 25.54
C GLY A 13 -15.27 42.77 24.27
N PRO A 14 -14.68 43.77 23.54
CA PRO A 14 -13.94 43.45 22.33
C PRO A 14 -12.50 42.96 22.55
N SER A 15 -12.01 42.93 23.76
CA SER A 15 -10.67 42.47 24.09
C SER A 15 -10.59 41.03 24.51
N GLU A 16 -11.68 40.30 24.44
CA GLU A 16 -11.61 38.84 24.56
C GLU A 16 -10.85 38.30 23.34
N ILE A 17 -9.62 37.91 23.59
CA ILE A 17 -8.86 37.19 22.61
C ILE A 17 -9.64 35.89 22.38
N PRO A 18 -10.12 35.62 21.15
CA PRO A 18 -10.76 34.35 20.87
C PRO A 18 -9.80 33.24 21.28
N GLU A 19 -10.28 32.26 22.01
CA GLU A 19 -9.48 31.09 22.34
C GLU A 19 -8.79 30.59 21.07
N PRO A 20 -7.48 30.26 21.13
CA PRO A 20 -6.82 29.70 19.98
C PRO A 20 -7.65 28.51 19.51
N GLN A 21 -8.17 28.60 18.31
CA GLN A 21 -8.93 27.54 17.71
C GLN A 21 -8.05 26.28 17.73
N LYS A 22 -8.59 25.20 18.23
CA LYS A 22 -7.92 23.90 18.11
C LYS A 22 -7.56 23.67 16.66
N PRO A 23 -6.33 23.22 16.34
CA PRO A 23 -5.96 22.93 14.97
C PRO A 23 -7.00 21.98 14.38
N VAL A 24 -7.63 22.43 13.29
CA VAL A 24 -8.59 21.60 12.55
C VAL A 24 -7.77 20.73 11.62
N PHE A 25 -7.66 19.45 11.94
CA PHE A 25 -7.01 18.49 11.08
C PHE A 25 -7.86 18.24 9.84
N PRO A 26 -7.27 18.13 8.65
CA PRO A 26 -8.01 17.80 7.44
C PRO A 26 -8.61 16.40 7.58
N LYS A 27 -9.76 16.21 6.96
CA LYS A 27 -10.36 14.89 6.80
C LYS A 27 -9.50 14.11 5.80
N ILE A 28 -9.05 12.93 6.20
CA ILE A 28 -8.26 12.05 5.36
C ILE A 28 -9.20 11.12 4.59
N ILE A 29 -9.11 11.15 3.27
CA ILE A 29 -9.82 10.24 2.37
C ILE A 29 -8.77 9.34 1.73
N GLN A 30 -8.95 8.03 1.91
CA GLN A 30 -8.12 7.04 1.24
C GLN A 30 -8.89 6.47 0.05
N ASN A 31 -8.35 6.70 -1.15
CA ASN A 31 -8.90 6.12 -2.37
C ASN A 31 -8.51 4.64 -2.47
N GLU A 32 -9.36 3.88 -3.17
CA GLU A 32 -9.02 2.53 -3.56
C GLU A 32 -7.70 2.51 -4.36
N PRO A 33 -6.83 1.51 -4.13
CA PRO A 33 -5.59 1.42 -4.89
C PRO A 33 -5.88 1.20 -6.37
N VAL A 34 -5.14 1.91 -7.21
CA VAL A 34 -5.15 1.69 -8.66
C VAL A 34 -4.06 0.68 -8.98
N ILE A 35 -4.45 -0.46 -9.53
CA ILE A 35 -3.55 -1.57 -9.83
C ILE A 35 -3.34 -1.65 -11.34
N THR A 36 -2.07 -1.57 -11.75
CA THR A 36 -1.66 -1.81 -13.13
C THR A 36 -1.00 -3.18 -13.21
N HIS A 37 -1.73 -4.13 -13.76
CA HIS A 37 -1.24 -5.49 -13.95
C HIS A 37 -0.24 -5.58 -15.09
N ALA A 38 0.60 -6.60 -15.04
CA ALA A 38 1.57 -6.89 -16.09
C ALA A 38 1.27 -8.25 -16.73
N LYS A 39 1.57 -8.33 -18.01
CA LYS A 39 1.43 -9.53 -18.82
C LYS A 39 2.65 -9.65 -19.74
N ALA A 40 3.27 -10.80 -19.76
CA ALA A 40 4.46 -11.03 -20.57
C ALA A 40 4.58 -12.48 -21.01
N ILE A 41 5.17 -12.68 -22.19
CA ILE A 41 5.62 -14.00 -22.62
C ILE A 41 7.07 -14.14 -22.16
N LEU A 42 7.32 -15.14 -21.32
CA LEU A 42 8.65 -15.35 -20.74
C LEU A 42 9.47 -16.37 -21.56
N TYR A 43 10.66 -16.71 -21.09
CA TYR A 43 11.61 -17.52 -21.87
C TYR A 43 11.11 -18.93 -22.19
N ASP A 44 10.15 -19.45 -21.42
CA ASP A 44 9.53 -20.75 -21.67
C ASP A 44 8.45 -20.71 -22.77
N GLY A 45 8.25 -19.53 -23.40
CA GLY A 45 7.25 -19.32 -24.45
C GLY A 45 5.83 -19.22 -23.97
N LYS A 46 5.61 -19.16 -22.66
CA LYS A 46 4.27 -19.09 -22.03
C LYS A 46 3.96 -17.68 -21.56
N MET A 47 2.68 -17.36 -21.58
CA MET A 47 2.19 -16.06 -21.15
C MET A 47 1.85 -16.08 -19.67
N TYR A 48 2.38 -15.11 -18.95
CA TYR A 48 2.14 -14.91 -17.52
C TYR A 48 1.44 -13.57 -17.32
N ASP A 49 0.39 -13.58 -16.50
CA ASP A 49 -0.48 -12.43 -16.30
C ASP A 49 -0.81 -12.30 -14.81
N THR A 50 -0.39 -11.20 -14.21
CA THR A 50 -0.62 -10.96 -12.77
C THR A 50 -2.11 -10.80 -12.43
N SER A 51 -2.94 -10.41 -13.39
CA SER A 51 -4.39 -10.25 -13.16
C SER A 51 -5.14 -11.58 -13.07
N LYS A 52 -4.59 -12.66 -13.63
CA LYS A 52 -5.22 -13.98 -13.69
C LYS A 52 -4.62 -14.98 -12.72
N ALA A 53 -3.50 -14.65 -12.09
CA ALA A 53 -2.78 -15.56 -11.21
C ALA A 53 -3.18 -15.36 -9.76
N THR A 54 -2.96 -16.41 -8.98
CA THR A 54 -3.18 -16.37 -7.53
C THR A 54 -1.91 -15.90 -6.82
N LYS A 55 -2.03 -14.87 -6.03
CA LYS A 55 -0.95 -14.33 -5.21
C LYS A 55 -0.68 -15.28 -4.03
N LEU A 56 0.55 -15.72 -3.87
CA LEU A 56 0.94 -16.67 -2.81
C LEU A 56 1.57 -15.97 -1.61
N PHE A 57 2.65 -15.25 -1.83
CA PHE A 57 3.36 -14.55 -0.78
C PHE A 57 4.24 -13.45 -1.37
N THR A 58 4.77 -12.61 -0.50
CA THR A 58 5.67 -11.52 -0.88
C THR A 58 7.00 -11.63 -0.15
N THR A 59 8.06 -11.15 -0.80
CA THR A 59 9.37 -10.97 -0.18
C THR A 59 9.79 -9.53 -0.37
N SER A 60 10.50 -8.99 0.62
CA SER A 60 11.07 -7.65 0.47
C SER A 60 12.19 -7.69 -0.57
N GLU A 61 12.24 -6.69 -1.44
CA GLU A 61 13.39 -6.46 -2.30
C GLU A 61 14.29 -5.41 -1.66
N ASP A 62 15.58 -5.72 -1.61
CA ASP A 62 16.59 -4.83 -1.05
C ASP A 62 16.98 -3.78 -2.09
N LYS A 63 16.05 -2.84 -2.34
CA LYS A 63 16.25 -1.74 -3.26
C LYS A 63 16.04 -0.41 -2.56
N ARG A 64 16.75 0.61 -3.04
CA ARG A 64 16.53 1.98 -2.61
C ARG A 64 15.11 2.40 -2.97
N CYS A 65 14.30 2.61 -1.94
CA CYS A 65 12.98 3.16 -2.10
C CYS A 65 13.05 4.67 -1.91
N PHE A 66 12.34 5.40 -2.75
CA PHE A 66 12.03 6.78 -2.45
C PHE A 66 11.06 6.82 -1.26
N ILE A 67 10.98 7.97 -0.57
CA ILE A 67 10.16 8.11 0.65
C ILE A 67 8.71 7.64 0.44
N ASP A 68 8.15 7.89 -0.77
CA ASP A 68 6.77 7.57 -1.11
C ASP A 68 6.62 6.29 -1.94
N GLU A 69 7.66 5.48 -2.03
CA GLU A 69 7.67 4.28 -2.86
C GLU A 69 8.17 3.07 -2.08
N SER A 70 7.47 1.96 -2.20
CA SER A 70 7.89 0.67 -1.65
C SER A 70 7.92 -0.38 -2.75
N VAL A 71 8.89 -1.29 -2.67
CA VAL A 71 9.10 -2.33 -3.67
C VAL A 71 9.19 -3.67 -2.95
N CYS A 72 8.45 -4.65 -3.45
CA CYS A 72 8.56 -6.04 -3.02
C CYS A 72 8.47 -6.97 -4.22
N ARG A 73 8.79 -8.24 -4.01
CA ARG A 73 8.57 -9.27 -5.01
C ARG A 73 7.40 -10.15 -4.58
N VAL A 74 6.47 -10.32 -5.48
CA VAL A 74 5.28 -11.13 -5.26
C VAL A 74 5.40 -12.41 -6.06
N TYR A 75 5.09 -13.53 -5.41
CA TYR A 75 5.10 -14.85 -6.02
C TYR A 75 3.67 -15.28 -6.32
N PHE A 76 3.47 -15.74 -7.54
CA PHE A 76 2.16 -16.12 -8.06
C PHE A 76 2.14 -17.57 -8.53
N MET A 77 0.94 -18.14 -8.51
CA MET A 77 0.65 -19.42 -9.15
C MET A 77 -0.40 -19.20 -10.24
N THR A 78 -0.13 -19.71 -11.44
CA THR A 78 -1.10 -19.67 -12.53
C THR A 78 -2.19 -20.73 -12.34
N ALA A 79 -3.28 -20.62 -13.08
CA ALA A 79 -4.35 -21.61 -13.08
C ALA A 79 -3.87 -23.01 -13.49
N ASN A 80 -2.78 -23.10 -14.25
CA ASN A 80 -2.16 -24.35 -14.69
C ASN A 80 -1.10 -24.89 -13.71
N GLY A 81 -0.98 -24.26 -12.53
CA GLY A 81 -0.04 -24.71 -11.50
C GLY A 81 1.42 -24.36 -11.75
N ARG A 82 1.67 -23.35 -12.58
CA ARG A 82 3.01 -22.82 -12.80
C ARG A 82 3.28 -21.65 -11.88
N TYR A 83 4.55 -21.40 -11.60
CA TYR A 83 4.97 -20.36 -10.69
C TYR A 83 5.76 -19.27 -11.41
N PHE A 84 5.49 -18.04 -11.04
CA PHE A 84 6.26 -16.89 -11.48
C PHE A 84 6.28 -15.83 -10.38
N SER A 85 7.17 -14.88 -10.50
CA SER A 85 7.23 -13.73 -9.60
C SER A 85 7.21 -12.44 -10.40
N ALA A 86 6.78 -11.37 -9.76
CA ALA A 86 6.81 -10.04 -10.32
C ALA A 86 7.24 -9.05 -9.25
N ARG A 87 7.87 -7.98 -9.68
CA ARG A 87 8.13 -6.84 -8.80
C ARG A 87 6.84 -6.05 -8.65
N GLU A 88 6.45 -5.82 -7.41
CA GLU A 88 5.33 -4.95 -7.07
C GLU A 88 5.89 -3.63 -6.53
N THR A 89 5.61 -2.55 -7.24
CA THR A 89 5.99 -1.21 -6.82
C THR A 89 4.74 -0.46 -6.39
N THR A 90 4.73 0.04 -5.17
CA THR A 90 3.63 0.85 -4.64
C THR A 90 4.10 2.28 -4.49
N ARG A 91 3.39 3.22 -5.12
CA ARG A 91 3.63 4.66 -4.99
C ARG A 91 2.48 5.30 -4.26
N HIS A 92 2.81 6.03 -3.21
CA HIS A 92 1.85 6.79 -2.43
C HIS A 92 1.80 8.23 -2.92
N GLY A 93 0.61 8.73 -3.15
CA GLY A 93 0.36 10.12 -3.51
C GLY A 93 -0.54 10.78 -2.48
N LYS A 94 -0.42 12.10 -2.38
CA LYS A 94 -1.19 12.92 -1.47
C LYS A 94 -1.59 14.20 -2.17
N GLU A 95 -2.87 14.50 -2.15
CA GLU A 95 -3.43 15.74 -2.66
C GLU A 95 -4.17 16.47 -1.54
N CYS A 96 -3.81 17.73 -1.30
CA CYS A 96 -4.45 18.56 -0.29
C CYS A 96 -5.43 19.53 -0.96
N LYS A 97 -6.71 19.41 -0.62
CA LYS A 97 -7.76 20.34 -1.04
C LYS A 97 -8.02 21.33 0.07
N LEU A 98 -7.29 22.43 0.05
CA LEU A 98 -7.27 23.40 1.14
C LEU A 98 -8.64 24.03 1.42
N LEU A 99 -9.41 24.35 0.38
CA LEU A 99 -10.73 24.96 0.52
C LEU A 99 -11.75 24.03 1.20
N GLU A 100 -11.63 22.74 0.97
CA GLU A 100 -12.52 21.73 1.54
C GLU A 100 -11.96 21.11 2.83
N ASN A 101 -10.75 21.47 3.19
CA ASN A 101 -10.00 20.88 4.31
C ASN A 101 -9.97 19.35 4.23
N ILE A 102 -9.63 18.84 3.05
CA ILE A 102 -9.56 17.41 2.75
C ILE A 102 -8.15 17.08 2.27
N GLU A 103 -7.65 15.95 2.72
CA GLU A 103 -6.41 15.34 2.27
C GLU A 103 -6.75 14.01 1.61
N VAL A 104 -6.46 13.89 0.32
CA VAL A 104 -6.73 12.66 -0.43
C VAL A 104 -5.44 11.87 -0.59
N HIS A 105 -5.46 10.64 -0.10
CA HIS A 105 -4.35 9.70 -0.22
C HIS A 105 -4.63 8.74 -1.37
N THR A 106 -3.70 8.64 -2.29
CA THR A 106 -3.77 7.73 -3.43
C THR A 106 -2.65 6.70 -3.33
N ARG A 107 -2.91 5.53 -3.87
CA ARG A 107 -1.95 4.45 -3.93
C ARG A 107 -2.01 3.81 -5.30
N ASN A 108 -0.87 3.80 -6.00
CA ASN A 108 -0.74 3.18 -7.31
C ASN A 108 0.21 1.98 -7.18
N ILE A 109 -0.26 0.84 -7.63
CA ILE A 109 0.48 -0.43 -7.58
C ILE A 109 0.78 -0.87 -8.99
N TYR A 110 2.07 -1.12 -9.29
CA TYR A 110 2.53 -1.58 -10.61
C TYR A 110 3.23 -2.91 -10.47
N TYR A 111 2.95 -3.80 -11.42
CA TYR A 111 3.71 -5.03 -11.56
C TYR A 111 4.68 -4.90 -12.74
N SER A 112 5.89 -5.39 -12.54
CA SER A 112 6.96 -5.38 -13.55
C SER A 112 7.92 -6.53 -13.32
N ASP A 113 8.87 -6.72 -14.23
CA ASP A 113 9.94 -7.70 -14.08
C ASP A 113 9.42 -9.09 -13.71
N LEU A 114 8.58 -9.65 -14.60
CA LEU A 114 8.04 -10.99 -14.44
C LEU A 114 9.14 -12.02 -14.69
N ARG A 115 9.23 -13.00 -13.78
CA ARG A 115 10.23 -14.08 -13.85
C ARG A 115 9.56 -15.42 -13.61
N VAL A 116 9.88 -16.41 -14.44
CA VAL A 116 9.50 -17.80 -14.17
C VAL A 116 10.22 -18.27 -12.92
N GLU A 117 9.49 -18.91 -12.03
CA GLU A 117 10.03 -19.48 -10.80
C GLU A 117 9.91 -21.00 -10.84
N ALA A 118 10.96 -21.69 -10.42
CA ALA A 118 10.93 -23.13 -10.33
C ALA A 118 10.06 -23.60 -9.16
N GLU A 119 9.26 -24.61 -9.37
CA GLU A 119 8.40 -25.18 -8.31
C GLU A 119 9.18 -25.54 -7.05
N VAL A 120 10.33 -26.17 -7.19
CA VAL A 120 11.17 -26.58 -6.06
C VAL A 120 11.62 -25.39 -5.21
N VAL A 121 11.89 -24.25 -5.84
CA VAL A 121 12.29 -23.02 -5.14
C VAL A 121 11.10 -22.41 -4.39
N VAL A 122 9.97 -22.28 -5.06
CA VAL A 122 8.74 -21.75 -4.46
C VAL A 122 8.28 -22.63 -3.30
N LYS A 123 8.29 -23.93 -3.49
CA LYS A 123 7.95 -24.91 -2.47
C LYS A 123 8.83 -24.77 -1.22
N ALA A 124 10.14 -24.65 -1.40
CA ALA A 124 11.08 -24.46 -0.30
C ALA A 124 10.83 -23.14 0.45
N MET A 125 10.51 -22.07 -0.27
CA MET A 125 10.21 -20.76 0.33
C MET A 125 8.91 -20.80 1.14
N ILE A 126 7.88 -21.39 0.61
CA ILE A 126 6.59 -21.54 1.31
C ILE A 126 6.73 -22.39 2.57
N GLY A 127 7.46 -23.50 2.48
CA GLY A 127 7.68 -24.39 3.61
C GLY A 127 8.34 -23.73 4.82
N LYS A 128 9.17 -22.74 4.57
CA LYS A 128 9.81 -21.95 5.64
C LYS A 128 8.94 -20.84 6.21
N ARG A 129 7.93 -20.40 5.47
CA ARG A 129 7.17 -19.17 5.78
C ARG A 129 5.75 -19.45 6.25
N ASP A 130 5.08 -20.41 5.63
CA ASP A 130 3.66 -20.67 5.83
C ASP A 130 3.37 -22.16 5.67
N ILE A 131 3.38 -22.86 6.77
CA ILE A 131 3.15 -24.31 6.83
C ILE A 131 1.76 -24.66 6.34
N GLU A 132 0.75 -23.87 6.68
CA GLU A 132 -0.63 -24.14 6.27
C GLU A 132 -0.81 -23.97 4.75
N LEU A 133 -0.23 -22.93 4.17
CA LEU A 133 -0.23 -22.73 2.73
C LEU A 133 0.49 -23.89 2.01
N TYR A 134 1.61 -24.36 2.56
CA TYR A 134 2.34 -25.49 2.03
C TYR A 134 1.45 -26.74 1.96
N LYS A 135 0.76 -27.06 3.04
CA LYS A 135 -0.16 -28.18 3.09
C LYS A 135 -1.33 -28.06 2.13
N GLN A 136 -1.87 -26.85 1.96
CA GLN A 136 -2.95 -26.61 1.00
C GLN A 136 -2.51 -26.87 -0.45
N LEU A 137 -1.30 -26.46 -0.80
CA LEU A 137 -0.79 -26.57 -2.17
C LEU A 137 -0.18 -27.94 -2.48
N PHE A 138 0.51 -28.55 -1.52
CA PHE A 138 1.36 -29.73 -1.76
C PHE A 138 0.95 -30.96 -0.93
N GLY A 139 -0.01 -30.82 -0.03
CA GLY A 139 -0.51 -31.91 0.79
C GLY A 139 0.21 -32.07 2.14
N GLU A 140 -0.16 -33.13 2.86
CA GLU A 140 0.41 -33.39 4.17
C GLU A 140 1.91 -33.69 4.11
N VAL A 141 2.60 -33.30 5.17
CA VAL A 141 4.04 -33.43 5.31
C VAL A 141 4.35 -34.41 6.44
N GLU A 142 5.27 -35.32 6.18
CA GLU A 142 5.78 -36.24 7.19
C GLU A 142 6.71 -35.47 8.14
N GLU A 143 6.54 -35.69 9.45
CA GLU A 143 7.46 -35.13 10.44
C GLU A 143 8.80 -35.88 10.40
N ALA A 144 9.87 -35.12 10.53
CA ALA A 144 11.22 -35.66 10.56
C ALA A 144 11.54 -36.40 11.86
#